data_5222d720f1be62b7a8702b3575a1ea65
#
_entry.id   5222d720f1be62b7a8702b3575a1ea65
#
_cell.length_a   1.000
_cell.length_b   1.000
_cell.length_c   1.000
_cell.angle_alpha   90.00
_cell.angle_beta   90.00
_cell.angle_gamma   90.00
#
_symmetry.space_group_name_H-M   'P 1'
#
loop_
_entity.id
_entity.type
_entity.pdbx_description
1 polymer ?
#
loop_
_entity_poly.entity_id
_entity_poly.type
_entity_poly.pdbx_seq_one_letter_code
_entity_poly.pdbx_strand_id
1 'polypeptide(L)'
;MMTDLQVGAASAAIFSRSTHQSLLKPLLQAFIAVLLLCPMLQVHAHEIRPGLLDIKERDSGWFDVTWKVPVRGEQILPVLPILPDSLELLGTPTVKDIPGARIERATYKSNGAPLTGKTIIIDGLSALQTDVLLAIEFNDGVRHSAILRPGSPKFTIPLKASKWEVAVSYWHMGVVHILEGIDHLLFVLALLLIVSGFKPLLLAVTAFTVAHSITLALATLGMVHVPPKPTEAIIALSIVFLATEIVHKRNGHVGLTERYPWMIAFIFGLFHGLGFAGALSEIGVPQHEVPLALFTFNVGVETGQLLFIAVVLSLAALLKRLPLTAPQGAWRLLPYSIGGVAAFWTIDQVASFLPLPV
;
A
#
# COMPACT_ATOMS: atom_id res chain seq x y z
N MET A 1 10.11 37.93 -42.37
CA MET A 1 10.61 37.40 -41.11
C MET A 1 9.46 36.95 -40.17
N MET A 2 8.30 36.56 -40.72
CA MET A 2 7.11 36.15 -39.94
C MET A 2 6.54 34.79 -40.38
N THR A 3 7.19 34.07 -41.27
CA THR A 3 6.73 32.77 -41.78
C THR A 3 7.41 31.54 -41.16
N ASP A 4 8.56 31.69 -40.51
CA ASP A 4 9.30 30.55 -39.98
C ASP A 4 8.89 30.11 -38.55
N LEU A 5 8.21 31.00 -37.80
CA LEU A 5 7.73 30.68 -36.46
C LEU A 5 6.46 29.81 -36.41
N GLN A 6 5.63 29.86 -37.47
CA GLN A 6 4.40 29.05 -37.54
C GLN A 6 4.67 27.60 -37.99
N VAL A 7 5.70 27.37 -38.79
CA VAL A 7 6.07 26.01 -39.25
C VAL A 7 6.68 25.19 -38.10
N GLY A 8 7.47 25.84 -37.25
CA GLY A 8 8.08 25.16 -36.07
C GLY A 8 7.06 24.70 -35.03
N ALA A 9 6.02 25.50 -34.75
CA ALA A 9 4.97 25.17 -33.82
C ALA A 9 4.05 24.03 -34.31
N ALA A 10 3.75 24.02 -35.60
CA ALA A 10 2.96 22.96 -36.25
C ALA A 10 3.72 21.61 -36.26
N SER A 11 5.03 21.62 -36.53
CA SER A 11 5.87 20.42 -36.52
C SER A 11 6.02 19.84 -35.10
N ALA A 12 6.18 20.68 -34.07
CA ALA A 12 6.26 20.24 -32.69
C ALA A 12 4.93 19.64 -32.19
N ALA A 13 3.79 20.21 -32.60
CA ALA A 13 2.46 19.71 -32.28
C ALA A 13 2.15 18.38 -33.00
N ILE A 14 2.60 18.21 -34.25
CA ILE A 14 2.44 16.96 -35.01
C ILE A 14 3.35 15.86 -34.43
N PHE A 15 4.56 16.18 -34.01
CA PHE A 15 5.49 15.24 -33.42
C PHE A 15 5.03 14.78 -32.03
N SER A 16 4.45 15.68 -31.22
CA SER A 16 3.83 15.34 -29.93
C SER A 16 2.59 14.48 -30.10
N ARG A 17 1.72 14.74 -31.08
CA ARG A 17 0.54 13.93 -31.37
C ARG A 17 0.88 12.53 -31.89
N SER A 18 1.91 12.37 -32.72
CA SER A 18 2.29 11.08 -33.28
C SER A 18 2.90 10.14 -32.26
N THR A 19 3.68 10.64 -31.30
CA THR A 19 4.27 9.85 -30.21
C THR A 19 3.21 9.36 -29.23
N HIS A 20 2.19 10.15 -28.92
CA HIS A 20 1.11 9.72 -28.03
C HIS A 20 0.18 8.68 -28.67
N GLN A 21 -0.14 8.81 -29.95
CA GLN A 21 -0.89 7.78 -30.67
C GLN A 21 -0.11 6.47 -30.80
N SER A 22 1.23 6.54 -30.84
CA SER A 22 2.09 5.37 -30.95
C SER A 22 2.21 4.56 -29.63
N LEU A 23 1.98 5.19 -28.47
CA LEU A 23 2.04 4.51 -27.14
C LEU A 23 0.70 3.87 -26.74
N LEU A 24 -0.42 4.44 -27.12
CA LEU A 24 -1.74 3.96 -26.71
C LEU A 24 -2.12 2.59 -27.28
N LYS A 25 -1.75 2.31 -28.53
CA LYS A 25 -2.00 1.00 -29.13
C LYS A 25 -1.28 -0.14 -28.40
N PRO A 26 0.03 -0.04 -28.13
CA PRO A 26 0.73 -1.12 -27.42
C PRO A 26 0.38 -1.16 -25.92
N LEU A 27 0.03 -0.04 -25.28
CA LEU A 27 -0.48 -0.06 -23.90
C LEU A 27 -1.82 -0.78 -23.79
N LEU A 28 -2.71 -0.56 -24.77
CA LEU A 28 -3.98 -1.30 -24.85
C LEU A 28 -3.76 -2.80 -25.12
N GLN A 29 -2.84 -3.12 -26.01
CA GLN A 29 -2.47 -4.51 -26.26
C GLN A 29 -1.83 -5.18 -25.04
N ALA A 30 -0.98 -4.44 -24.30
CA ALA A 30 -0.41 -4.88 -23.03
C ALA A 30 -1.51 -5.15 -22.00
N PHE A 31 -2.46 -4.25 -21.88
CA PHE A 31 -3.58 -4.41 -20.96
C PHE A 31 -4.49 -5.58 -21.32
N ILE A 32 -4.83 -5.76 -22.61
CA ILE A 32 -5.58 -6.91 -23.08
C ILE A 32 -4.81 -8.21 -22.84
N ALA A 33 -3.49 -8.23 -23.10
CA ALA A 33 -2.65 -9.39 -22.82
C ALA A 33 -2.57 -9.70 -21.32
N VAL A 34 -2.46 -8.69 -20.45
CA VAL A 34 -2.50 -8.84 -18.99
C VAL A 34 -3.88 -9.32 -18.53
N LEU A 35 -4.97 -8.78 -19.06
CA LEU A 35 -6.34 -9.26 -18.79
C LEU A 35 -6.57 -10.70 -19.26
N LEU A 36 -6.00 -11.08 -20.41
CA LEU A 36 -6.12 -12.43 -20.96
C LEU A 36 -5.16 -13.43 -20.29
N LEU A 37 -4.02 -12.96 -19.76
CA LEU A 37 -3.06 -13.75 -18.97
C LEU A 37 -3.43 -13.80 -17.48
N CYS A 38 -4.44 -13.04 -17.05
CA CYS A 38 -5.03 -13.08 -15.72
C CYS A 38 -6.39 -13.81 -15.69
N PRO A 39 -6.54 -15.01 -16.27
CA PRO A 39 -7.74 -15.78 -16.05
C PRO A 39 -7.66 -16.36 -14.63
N MET A 40 -8.45 -15.89 -13.71
CA MET A 40 -8.70 -16.53 -12.42
C MET A 40 -7.65 -16.34 -11.30
N LEU A 41 -6.89 -15.29 -11.26
CA LEU A 41 -6.57 -14.77 -9.95
C LEU A 41 -7.88 -14.19 -9.40
N GLN A 42 -8.63 -15.04 -8.71
CA GLN A 42 -9.57 -14.53 -7.73
C GLN A 42 -8.72 -13.76 -6.73
N VAL A 43 -8.49 -12.49 -7.03
CA VAL A 43 -7.98 -11.55 -6.05
C VAL A 43 -9.11 -11.39 -5.05
N HIS A 44 -9.10 -12.30 -4.08
CA HIS A 44 -9.71 -11.98 -2.81
C HIS A 44 -8.82 -10.84 -2.29
N ALA A 45 -9.27 -9.61 -2.46
CA ALA A 45 -8.80 -8.49 -1.68
C ALA A 45 -9.25 -8.72 -0.24
N HIS A 46 -8.69 -9.75 0.39
CA HIS A 46 -8.77 -9.93 1.81
C HIS A 46 -7.67 -9.04 2.36
N GLU A 47 -8.06 -7.94 2.98
CA GLU A 47 -7.20 -7.21 3.91
C GLU A 47 -6.60 -8.23 4.88
N ILE A 48 -5.40 -8.69 4.58
CA ILE A 48 -4.65 -9.57 5.48
C ILE A 48 -4.06 -8.62 6.51
N ARG A 49 -4.83 -8.38 7.59
CA ARG A 49 -4.34 -7.60 8.72
C ARG A 49 -3.23 -8.36 9.38
N PRO A 50 -2.03 -7.79 9.54
CA PRO A 50 -0.95 -8.48 10.23
C PRO A 50 -1.30 -8.72 11.71
N GLY A 51 -0.74 -9.78 12.27
CA GLY A 51 -0.73 -9.98 13.73
C GLY A 51 0.21 -8.98 14.42
N LEU A 52 0.03 -8.78 15.74
CA LEU A 52 0.93 -7.96 16.55
C LEU A 52 1.29 -8.72 17.82
N LEU A 53 2.59 -8.84 18.09
CA LEU A 53 3.14 -9.24 19.37
C LEU A 53 3.92 -8.06 19.97
N ASP A 54 3.34 -7.44 21.01
CA ASP A 54 3.94 -6.32 21.73
C ASP A 54 4.36 -6.80 23.12
N ILE A 55 5.64 -6.68 23.45
CA ILE A 55 6.26 -7.10 24.70
C ILE A 55 6.89 -5.88 25.36
N LYS A 56 6.41 -5.49 26.54
CA LYS A 56 6.92 -4.33 27.27
C LYS A 56 7.41 -4.72 28.65
N GLU A 57 8.67 -4.41 28.92
CA GLU A 57 9.21 -4.53 30.26
C GLU A 57 8.70 -3.35 31.10
N ARG A 58 7.93 -3.64 32.15
CA ARG A 58 7.36 -2.63 33.07
C ARG A 58 8.35 -2.26 34.14
N ASP A 59 8.84 -3.24 34.85
CA ASP A 59 9.87 -3.17 35.89
C ASP A 59 10.88 -4.30 35.66
N SER A 60 12.05 -4.25 36.31
CA SER A 60 13.09 -5.24 36.08
C SER A 60 12.55 -6.68 36.22
N GLY A 61 12.43 -7.35 35.07
CA GLY A 61 11.98 -8.73 34.95
C GLY A 61 10.47 -8.95 34.88
N TRP A 62 9.64 -7.89 34.77
CA TRP A 62 8.19 -8.01 34.56
C TRP A 62 7.84 -7.53 33.13
N PHE A 63 7.12 -8.36 32.37
CA PHE A 63 6.79 -8.12 31.00
C PHE A 63 5.28 -8.17 30.78
N ASP A 64 4.71 -7.09 30.25
CA ASP A 64 3.35 -7.07 29.72
C ASP A 64 3.39 -7.50 28.25
N VAL A 65 2.71 -8.57 27.92
CA VAL A 65 2.64 -9.12 26.57
C VAL A 65 1.23 -8.91 26.02
N THR A 66 1.14 -8.26 24.88
CA THR A 66 -0.11 -8.11 24.12
C THR A 66 0.03 -8.89 22.82
N TRP A 67 -0.79 -9.91 22.65
CA TRP A 67 -0.93 -10.66 21.42
C TRP A 67 -2.23 -10.32 20.73
N LYS A 68 -2.14 -9.74 19.53
CA LYS A 68 -3.29 -9.43 18.68
C LYS A 68 -3.23 -10.33 17.46
N VAL A 69 -4.20 -11.22 17.32
CA VAL A 69 -4.32 -12.13 16.19
C VAL A 69 -5.50 -11.69 15.30
N PRO A 70 -5.31 -11.58 13.99
CA PRO A 70 -6.40 -11.28 13.07
C PRO A 70 -7.44 -12.41 13.06
N VAL A 71 -8.70 -12.03 12.84
CA VAL A 71 -9.82 -12.95 12.66
C VAL A 71 -10.24 -12.89 11.20
N ARG A 72 -10.34 -14.05 10.55
CA ARG A 72 -10.83 -14.17 9.17
C ARG A 72 -12.26 -14.70 9.17
N GLY A 73 -13.22 -13.80 8.95
CA GLY A 73 -14.64 -14.12 9.20
C GLY A 73 -14.88 -14.40 10.68
N GLU A 74 -15.32 -15.60 11.02
CA GLU A 74 -15.48 -16.07 12.42
C GLU A 74 -14.31 -16.89 12.94
N GLN A 75 -13.31 -17.17 12.10
CA GLN A 75 -12.18 -18.02 12.47
C GLN A 75 -10.97 -17.20 12.88
N ILE A 76 -10.45 -17.50 14.08
CA ILE A 76 -9.18 -16.98 14.56
C ILE A 76 -8.08 -17.73 13.82
N LEU A 77 -7.07 -16.99 13.33
CA LEU A 77 -5.92 -17.65 12.71
C LEU A 77 -5.19 -18.53 13.72
N PRO A 78 -4.82 -19.78 13.36
CA PRO A 78 -4.15 -20.71 14.24
C PRO A 78 -2.66 -20.36 14.38
N VAL A 79 -2.35 -19.19 14.94
CA VAL A 79 -0.99 -18.71 15.20
C VAL A 79 -0.83 -18.38 16.67
N LEU A 80 0.27 -18.83 17.25
CA LEU A 80 0.57 -18.64 18.68
C LEU A 80 2.02 -18.16 18.85
N PRO A 81 2.27 -17.15 19.69
CA PRO A 81 3.62 -16.76 20.04
C PRO A 81 4.22 -17.77 21.04
N ILE A 82 5.37 -18.32 20.70
CA ILE A 82 6.21 -19.09 21.60
C ILE A 82 7.27 -18.15 22.14
N LEU A 83 7.11 -17.80 23.41
CA LEU A 83 8.04 -16.94 24.13
C LEU A 83 9.19 -17.78 24.70
N PRO A 84 10.34 -17.15 25.00
CA PRO A 84 11.46 -17.84 25.64
C PRO A 84 11.08 -18.46 26.97
N ASP A 85 11.64 -19.63 27.30
CA ASP A 85 11.43 -20.35 28.56
C ASP A 85 11.85 -19.54 29.81
N SER A 86 12.58 -18.44 29.62
CA SER A 86 12.93 -17.51 30.69
C SER A 86 11.78 -16.65 31.17
N LEU A 87 10.64 -16.66 30.46
CA LEU A 87 9.42 -15.93 30.79
C LEU A 87 8.36 -16.92 31.35
N GLU A 88 7.98 -16.74 32.59
CA GLU A 88 6.92 -17.50 33.24
C GLU A 88 5.62 -16.69 33.23
N LEU A 89 4.52 -17.30 32.76
CA LEU A 89 3.20 -16.70 32.77
C LEU A 89 2.69 -16.51 34.20
N LEU A 90 2.26 -15.28 34.51
CA LEU A 90 1.65 -14.97 35.81
C LEU A 90 0.14 -14.73 35.63
N GLY A 91 -0.61 -15.55 36.37
CA GLY A 91 -2.08 -15.47 36.34
C GLY A 91 -2.70 -16.00 35.05
N THR A 92 -3.93 -15.59 34.80
CA THR A 92 -4.69 -15.97 33.59
C THR A 92 -4.68 -14.85 32.58
N PRO A 93 -4.39 -15.13 31.30
CA PRO A 93 -4.47 -14.11 30.22
C PRO A 93 -5.87 -13.51 30.13
N THR A 94 -5.93 -12.22 29.86
CA THR A 94 -7.18 -11.52 29.55
C THR A 94 -7.40 -11.53 28.06
N VAL A 95 -8.54 -12.09 27.61
CA VAL A 95 -8.89 -12.16 26.20
C VAL A 95 -10.02 -11.20 25.91
N LYS A 96 -9.88 -10.41 24.83
CA LYS A 96 -10.89 -9.48 24.34
C LYS A 96 -11.04 -9.63 22.84
N ASP A 97 -12.24 -9.95 22.40
CA ASP A 97 -12.60 -9.97 20.98
C ASP A 97 -13.04 -8.56 20.53
N ILE A 98 -12.46 -8.10 19.42
CA ILE A 98 -12.81 -6.85 18.75
C ILE A 98 -13.13 -7.14 17.28
N PRO A 99 -13.82 -6.25 16.56
CA PRO A 99 -14.09 -6.45 15.13
C PRO A 99 -12.79 -6.68 14.35
N GLY A 100 -12.67 -7.88 13.77
CA GLY A 100 -11.53 -8.27 12.93
C GLY A 100 -10.25 -8.74 13.66
N ALA A 101 -10.25 -8.80 15.00
CA ALA A 101 -9.10 -9.35 15.75
C ALA A 101 -9.48 -9.85 17.15
N ARG A 102 -8.67 -10.77 17.67
CA ARG A 102 -8.64 -11.15 19.08
C ARG A 102 -7.39 -10.57 19.74
N ILE A 103 -7.55 -9.96 20.91
CA ILE A 103 -6.45 -9.42 21.70
C ILE A 103 -6.36 -10.25 22.98
N GLU A 104 -5.18 -10.81 23.22
CA GLU A 104 -4.81 -11.48 24.45
C GLU A 104 -3.74 -10.66 25.17
N ARG A 105 -3.93 -10.41 26.46
CA ARG A 105 -2.98 -9.71 27.32
C ARG A 105 -2.60 -10.59 28.48
N ALA A 106 -1.31 -10.72 28.71
CA ALA A 106 -0.76 -11.53 29.78
C ALA A 106 0.45 -10.83 30.39
N THR A 107 0.68 -11.05 31.66
CA THR A 107 1.90 -10.61 32.36
C THR A 107 2.81 -11.80 32.59
N TYR A 108 4.08 -11.60 32.26
CA TYR A 108 5.12 -12.61 32.45
C TYR A 108 6.18 -12.10 33.42
N LYS A 109 6.84 -12.99 34.09
CA LYS A 109 7.99 -12.71 34.95
C LYS A 109 9.22 -13.44 34.43
N SER A 110 10.34 -12.72 34.30
CA SER A 110 11.62 -13.34 33.97
C SER A 110 12.17 -14.08 35.18
N ASN A 111 12.74 -15.25 34.94
CA ASN A 111 13.47 -16.02 35.95
C ASN A 111 14.88 -15.46 36.24
N GLY A 112 15.17 -14.23 35.85
CA GLY A 112 16.45 -13.55 36.02
C GLY A 112 17.41 -13.70 34.83
N ALA A 113 17.07 -14.49 33.81
CA ALA A 113 17.86 -14.58 32.60
C ALA A 113 17.48 -13.42 31.62
N PRO A 114 18.48 -12.78 30.98
CA PRO A 114 18.22 -11.73 30.00
C PRO A 114 17.50 -12.32 28.79
N LEU A 115 16.59 -11.52 28.20
CA LEU A 115 15.91 -11.91 26.96
C LEU A 115 16.77 -11.72 25.70
N THR A 116 17.87 -10.96 25.80
CA THR A 116 18.83 -10.77 24.70
C THR A 116 19.45 -12.10 24.26
N GLY A 117 19.54 -12.34 22.97
CA GLY A 117 19.98 -13.60 22.40
C GLY A 117 18.95 -14.73 22.41
N LYS A 118 17.80 -14.55 23.04
CA LYS A 118 16.69 -15.51 23.03
C LYS A 118 15.86 -15.35 21.76
N THR A 119 15.20 -16.43 21.35
CA THR A 119 14.40 -16.47 20.12
C THR A 119 12.90 -16.51 20.47
N ILE A 120 12.13 -15.65 19.81
CA ILE A 120 10.68 -15.66 19.79
C ILE A 120 10.26 -16.32 18.48
N ILE A 121 9.27 -17.20 18.54
CA ILE A 121 8.75 -17.93 17.37
C ILE A 121 7.24 -17.71 17.31
N ILE A 122 6.70 -17.49 16.11
CA ILE A 122 5.26 -17.53 15.90
C ILE A 122 4.93 -18.88 15.26
N ASP A 123 4.42 -19.78 16.09
CA ASP A 123 4.00 -21.09 15.62
C ASP A 123 2.77 -20.98 14.71
N GLY A 124 2.69 -21.82 13.69
CA GLY A 124 1.62 -21.80 12.69
C GLY A 124 1.78 -20.72 11.60
N LEU A 125 2.67 -19.73 11.76
CA LEU A 125 2.82 -18.65 10.80
C LEU A 125 3.25 -19.14 9.41
N SER A 126 4.10 -20.15 9.33
CA SER A 126 4.60 -20.73 8.08
C SER A 126 3.51 -21.32 7.17
N ALA A 127 2.34 -21.63 7.72
CA ALA A 127 1.20 -22.17 6.98
C ALA A 127 0.24 -21.08 6.47
N LEU A 128 0.51 -19.82 6.77
CA LEU A 128 -0.38 -18.69 6.48
C LEU A 128 0.28 -17.70 5.49
N GLN A 129 -0.56 -16.84 4.92
CA GLN A 129 -0.11 -15.72 4.08
C GLN A 129 -0.32 -14.39 4.84
N THR A 130 0.15 -14.31 6.08
CA THR A 130 0.06 -13.10 6.89
C THR A 130 1.38 -12.86 7.59
N ASP A 131 1.67 -11.60 7.86
CA ASP A 131 2.85 -11.19 8.61
C ASP A 131 2.47 -10.95 10.08
N VAL A 132 3.46 -11.01 10.96
CA VAL A 132 3.32 -10.64 12.38
C VAL A 132 4.35 -9.58 12.69
N LEU A 133 3.89 -8.47 13.23
CA LEU A 133 4.76 -7.47 13.81
C LEU A 133 5.15 -7.87 15.21
N LEU A 134 6.44 -7.80 15.47
CA LEU A 134 7.02 -7.93 16.78
C LEU A 134 7.55 -6.56 17.23
N ALA A 135 7.13 -6.15 18.42
CA ALA A 135 7.71 -5.00 19.11
C ALA A 135 8.14 -5.45 20.51
N ILE A 136 9.36 -5.09 20.92
CA ILE A 136 9.90 -5.37 22.26
C ILE A 136 10.45 -4.06 22.81
N GLU A 137 9.98 -3.65 23.98
CA GLU A 137 10.46 -2.47 24.68
C GLU A 137 11.02 -2.88 26.04
N PHE A 138 12.28 -2.56 26.27
CA PHE A 138 12.97 -2.80 27.53
C PHE A 138 12.90 -1.57 28.46
N ASN A 139 13.02 -1.81 29.76
CA ASN A 139 12.96 -0.74 30.77
C ASN A 139 14.11 0.30 30.64
N ASP A 140 15.22 -0.09 30.02
CA ASP A 140 16.35 0.81 29.71
C ASP A 140 16.10 1.70 28.47
N GLY A 141 14.91 1.63 27.87
CA GLY A 141 14.52 2.37 26.67
C GLY A 141 14.99 1.75 25.36
N VAL A 142 15.69 0.61 25.41
CA VAL A 142 16.06 -0.15 24.19
C VAL A 142 14.79 -0.77 23.60
N ARG A 143 14.62 -0.62 22.31
CA ARG A 143 13.48 -1.16 21.59
C ARG A 143 13.92 -1.94 20.37
N HIS A 144 13.26 -3.05 20.12
CA HIS A 144 13.42 -3.86 18.93
C HIS A 144 12.08 -4.01 18.25
N SER A 145 12.08 -3.93 16.91
CA SER A 145 10.93 -4.28 16.10
C SER A 145 11.33 -5.13 14.91
N ALA A 146 10.47 -6.04 14.52
CA ALA A 146 10.68 -6.93 13.39
C ALA A 146 9.34 -7.34 12.76
N ILE A 147 9.38 -7.65 11.47
CA ILE A 147 8.26 -8.27 10.76
C ILE A 147 8.59 -9.75 10.58
N LEU A 148 7.81 -10.59 11.23
CA LEU A 148 7.90 -12.05 11.10
C LEU A 148 7.01 -12.49 9.94
N ARG A 149 7.60 -13.21 8.99
CA ARG A 149 6.95 -13.69 7.78
C ARG A 149 6.80 -15.22 7.80
N PRO A 150 5.91 -15.76 6.94
CA PRO A 150 5.79 -17.21 6.78
C PRO A 150 7.11 -17.94 6.54
N GLY A 151 7.99 -17.36 5.72
CA GLY A 151 9.32 -17.90 5.44
C GLY A 151 10.35 -17.68 6.56
N SER A 152 10.06 -16.81 7.55
CA SER A 152 10.96 -16.49 8.67
C SER A 152 10.13 -16.18 9.92
N PRO A 153 9.51 -17.20 10.56
CA PRO A 153 8.56 -17.03 11.66
C PRO A 153 9.23 -16.83 13.02
N LYS A 154 10.54 -16.56 13.07
CA LYS A 154 11.33 -16.43 14.29
C LYS A 154 12.20 -15.19 14.29
N PHE A 155 12.40 -14.63 15.48
CA PHE A 155 13.25 -13.49 15.73
C PHE A 155 14.13 -13.72 16.93
N THR A 156 15.43 -13.59 16.76
CA THR A 156 16.39 -13.62 17.87
C THR A 156 16.65 -12.20 18.33
N ILE A 157 16.40 -11.91 19.61
CA ILE A 157 16.49 -10.56 20.18
C ILE A 157 17.95 -10.11 20.18
N PRO A 158 18.35 -9.08 19.40
CA PRO A 158 19.72 -8.59 19.38
C PRO A 158 20.03 -7.77 20.64
N LEU A 159 21.32 -7.56 20.89
CA LEU A 159 21.79 -6.70 21.99
C LEU A 159 21.49 -5.20 21.73
N LYS A 160 21.39 -4.81 20.47
CA LYS A 160 21.04 -3.46 20.02
C LYS A 160 20.03 -3.54 18.88
N ALA A 161 19.10 -2.60 18.85
CA ALA A 161 18.15 -2.49 17.74
C ALA A 161 18.88 -2.29 16.41
N SER A 162 18.53 -3.07 15.41
CA SER A 162 19.05 -2.89 14.05
C SER A 162 18.16 -1.92 13.29
N LYS A 163 18.52 -0.64 13.26
CA LYS A 163 17.83 0.37 12.44
C LYS A 163 17.77 -0.02 10.97
N TRP A 164 18.75 -0.79 10.49
CA TRP A 164 18.80 -1.25 9.11
C TRP A 164 17.71 -2.30 8.81
N GLU A 165 17.51 -3.26 9.71
CA GLU A 165 16.44 -4.27 9.55
C GLU A 165 15.06 -3.62 9.56
N VAL A 166 14.83 -2.66 10.46
CA VAL A 166 13.61 -1.85 10.48
C VAL A 166 13.44 -1.14 9.13
N ALA A 167 14.47 -0.41 8.68
CA ALA A 167 14.40 0.34 7.43
C ALA A 167 14.08 -0.57 6.21
N VAL A 168 14.76 -1.70 6.08
CA VAL A 168 14.55 -2.65 4.97
C VAL A 168 13.15 -3.28 5.05
N SER A 169 12.69 -3.64 6.25
CA SER A 169 11.38 -4.26 6.46
C SER A 169 10.24 -3.30 6.07
N TYR A 170 10.29 -2.05 6.52
CA TYR A 170 9.27 -1.06 6.17
C TYR A 170 9.35 -0.62 4.69
N TRP A 171 10.56 -0.51 4.14
CA TRP A 171 10.72 -0.30 2.70
C TRP A 171 10.06 -1.42 1.88
N HIS A 172 10.31 -2.68 2.24
CA HIS A 172 9.68 -3.82 1.57
C HIS A 172 8.16 -3.80 1.72
N MET A 173 7.65 -3.48 2.93
CA MET A 173 6.22 -3.34 3.17
C MET A 173 5.60 -2.25 2.28
N GLY A 174 6.27 -1.11 2.10
CA GLY A 174 5.82 -0.04 1.20
C GLY A 174 5.77 -0.49 -0.27
N VAL A 175 6.76 -1.24 -0.74
CA VAL A 175 6.75 -1.82 -2.09
C VAL A 175 5.57 -2.78 -2.26
N VAL A 176 5.39 -3.70 -1.31
CA VAL A 176 4.30 -4.70 -1.34
C VAL A 176 2.94 -4.01 -1.27
N HIS A 177 2.77 -3.01 -0.40
CA HIS A 177 1.55 -2.23 -0.27
C HIS A 177 1.07 -1.65 -1.62
N ILE A 178 1.99 -1.10 -2.41
CA ILE A 178 1.66 -0.57 -3.75
C ILE A 178 1.35 -1.70 -4.73
N LEU A 179 2.13 -2.78 -4.73
CA LEU A 179 1.96 -3.86 -5.71
C LEU A 179 0.72 -4.71 -5.44
N GLU A 180 0.26 -4.80 -4.20
CA GLU A 180 -0.98 -5.48 -3.80
C GLU A 180 -2.19 -4.55 -3.84
N GLY A 181 -2.00 -3.23 -3.70
CA GLY A 181 -3.05 -2.22 -3.76
C GLY A 181 -3.50 -1.97 -5.21
N ILE A 182 -4.56 -2.66 -5.66
CA ILE A 182 -5.08 -2.51 -7.03
C ILE A 182 -5.53 -1.07 -7.31
N ASP A 183 -6.07 -0.38 -6.33
CA ASP A 183 -6.44 1.04 -6.37
C ASP A 183 -5.24 1.92 -6.70
N HIS A 184 -4.11 1.71 -6.03
CA HIS A 184 -2.84 2.41 -6.31
C HIS A 184 -2.33 2.10 -7.72
N LEU A 185 -2.37 0.84 -8.13
CA LEU A 185 -1.93 0.45 -9.46
C LEU A 185 -2.79 1.05 -10.56
N LEU A 186 -4.13 1.07 -10.39
CA LEU A 186 -5.05 1.70 -11.33
C LEU A 186 -4.88 3.23 -11.36
N PHE A 187 -4.64 3.86 -10.21
CA PHE A 187 -4.36 5.29 -10.12
C PHE A 187 -3.07 5.65 -10.88
N VAL A 188 -1.96 4.93 -10.62
CA VAL A 188 -0.68 5.15 -11.31
C VAL A 188 -0.80 4.85 -12.81
N LEU A 189 -1.54 3.81 -13.20
CA LEU A 189 -1.81 3.50 -14.60
C LEU A 189 -2.59 4.64 -15.29
N ALA A 190 -3.61 5.18 -14.63
CA ALA A 190 -4.37 6.31 -15.16
C ALA A 190 -3.49 7.56 -15.32
N LEU A 191 -2.64 7.88 -14.34
CA LEU A 191 -1.66 8.96 -14.46
C LEU A 191 -0.71 8.74 -15.64
N LEU A 192 -0.20 7.52 -15.82
CA LEU A 192 0.67 7.16 -16.95
C LEU A 192 0.00 7.39 -18.31
N LEU A 193 -1.33 7.21 -18.41
CA LEU A 193 -2.10 7.44 -19.63
C LEU A 193 -2.40 8.92 -19.89
N ILE A 194 -2.53 9.72 -18.83
CA ILE A 194 -2.86 11.14 -18.91
C ILE A 194 -1.61 11.98 -19.09
N VAL A 195 -0.59 11.74 -18.27
CA VAL A 195 0.59 12.62 -18.19
C VAL A 195 1.52 12.40 -19.36
N SER A 196 1.89 13.50 -20.03
CA SER A 196 2.78 13.46 -21.18
C SER A 196 4.21 13.82 -20.75
N GLY A 197 5.12 12.83 -20.86
CA GLY A 197 6.53 12.98 -20.55
C GLY A 197 6.94 12.43 -19.18
N PHE A 198 8.20 11.99 -19.10
CA PHE A 198 8.71 11.30 -17.90
C PHE A 198 8.85 12.24 -16.69
N LYS A 199 9.36 13.47 -16.89
CA LYS A 199 9.55 14.42 -15.77
C LYS A 199 8.24 14.82 -15.08
N PRO A 200 7.16 15.24 -15.80
CA PRO A 200 5.87 15.50 -15.16
C PRO A 200 5.26 14.28 -14.47
N LEU A 201 5.45 13.09 -15.04
CA LEU A 201 4.97 11.84 -14.43
C LEU A 201 5.71 11.55 -13.12
N LEU A 202 7.04 11.65 -13.12
CA LEU A 202 7.85 11.47 -11.92
C LEU A 202 7.44 12.48 -10.83
N LEU A 203 7.30 13.76 -11.20
CA LEU A 203 6.85 14.80 -10.27
C LEU A 203 5.47 14.49 -9.68
N ALA A 204 4.53 13.96 -10.49
CA ALA A 204 3.21 13.58 -10.01
C ALA A 204 3.28 12.39 -9.04
N VAL A 205 4.09 11.37 -9.33
CA VAL A 205 4.31 10.21 -8.46
C VAL A 205 4.92 10.65 -7.13
N THR A 206 5.99 11.45 -7.16
CA THR A 206 6.62 11.98 -5.93
C THR A 206 5.66 12.87 -5.14
N ALA A 207 4.88 13.72 -5.81
CA ALA A 207 3.88 14.57 -5.15
C ALA A 207 2.80 13.73 -4.44
N PHE A 208 2.33 12.65 -5.07
CA PHE A 208 1.44 11.68 -4.45
C PHE A 208 2.06 11.05 -3.20
N THR A 209 3.30 10.56 -3.30
CA THR A 209 4.00 9.92 -2.18
C THR A 209 4.24 10.89 -1.02
N VAL A 210 4.59 12.15 -1.30
CA VAL A 210 4.74 13.19 -0.26
C VAL A 210 3.41 13.44 0.44
N ALA A 211 2.33 13.62 -0.30
CA ALA A 211 0.99 13.82 0.25
C ALA A 211 0.52 12.62 1.09
N HIS A 212 0.70 11.42 0.56
CA HIS A 212 0.45 10.15 1.25
C HIS A 212 1.23 10.07 2.57
N SER A 213 2.52 10.43 2.55
CA SER A 213 3.38 10.45 3.74
C SER A 213 2.86 11.39 4.82
N ILE A 214 2.40 12.59 4.45
CA ILE A 214 1.88 13.59 5.39
C ILE A 214 0.65 13.03 6.12
N THR A 215 -0.35 12.55 5.38
CA THR A 215 -1.60 12.08 6.00
C THR A 215 -1.42 10.76 6.73
N LEU A 216 -0.58 9.86 6.24
CA LEU A 216 -0.21 8.64 6.94
C LEU A 216 0.48 8.97 8.27
N ALA A 217 1.42 9.93 8.29
CA ALA A 217 2.09 10.35 9.52
C ALA A 217 1.09 10.96 10.52
N LEU A 218 0.23 11.88 10.08
CA LEU A 218 -0.78 12.51 10.94
C LEU A 218 -1.72 11.48 11.57
N ALA A 219 -2.12 10.49 10.81
CA ALA A 219 -3.03 9.46 11.30
C ALA A 219 -2.32 8.43 12.19
N THR A 220 -1.08 8.02 11.85
CA THR A 220 -0.27 7.12 12.70
C THR A 220 0.06 7.76 14.06
N LEU A 221 0.28 9.08 14.11
CA LEU A 221 0.50 9.84 15.33
C LEU A 221 -0.81 10.11 16.11
N GLY A 222 -1.95 9.64 15.63
CA GLY A 222 -3.25 9.85 16.27
C GLY A 222 -3.80 11.27 16.18
N MET A 223 -3.20 12.13 15.33
CA MET A 223 -3.65 13.52 15.16
C MET A 223 -4.91 13.63 14.28
N VAL A 224 -5.12 12.65 13.41
CA VAL A 224 -6.28 12.58 12.51
C VAL A 224 -6.88 11.18 12.58
N HIS A 225 -8.20 11.13 12.78
CA HIS A 225 -8.99 9.89 12.74
C HIS A 225 -10.06 10.04 11.68
N VAL A 226 -10.00 9.18 10.67
CA VAL A 226 -10.97 9.18 9.57
C VAL A 226 -11.59 7.79 9.46
N PRO A 227 -12.92 7.68 9.31
CA PRO A 227 -13.55 6.39 9.09
C PRO A 227 -13.02 5.73 7.80
N PRO A 228 -12.64 4.44 7.81
CA PRO A 228 -12.05 3.77 6.64
C PRO A 228 -12.96 3.80 5.41
N LYS A 229 -14.22 3.39 5.53
CA LYS A 229 -15.14 3.23 4.40
C LYS A 229 -15.41 4.49 3.58
N PRO A 230 -15.70 5.67 4.18
CA PRO A 230 -15.77 6.92 3.43
C PRO A 230 -14.46 7.28 2.72
N THR A 231 -13.33 6.98 3.34
CA THR A 231 -12.00 7.23 2.75
C THR A 231 -11.78 6.35 1.53
N GLU A 232 -12.08 5.06 1.63
CA GLU A 232 -12.00 4.10 0.52
C GLU A 232 -12.94 4.48 -0.64
N ALA A 233 -14.14 5.00 -0.32
CA ALA A 233 -15.05 5.52 -1.35
C ALA A 233 -14.44 6.71 -2.12
N ILE A 234 -13.76 7.64 -1.42
CA ILE A 234 -13.08 8.78 -2.05
C ILE A 234 -11.87 8.31 -2.87
N ILE A 235 -11.13 7.33 -2.37
CA ILE A 235 -10.01 6.70 -3.09
C ILE A 235 -10.52 6.11 -4.41
N ALA A 236 -11.58 5.30 -4.38
CA ALA A 236 -12.18 4.74 -5.57
C ALA A 236 -12.70 5.83 -6.54
N LEU A 237 -13.35 6.87 -6.01
CA LEU A 237 -13.84 8.01 -6.79
C LEU A 237 -12.69 8.76 -7.49
N SER A 238 -11.50 8.84 -6.88
CA SER A 238 -10.32 9.45 -7.48
C SER A 238 -9.90 8.75 -8.78
N ILE A 239 -10.05 7.42 -8.82
CA ILE A 239 -9.74 6.60 -10.00
C ILE A 239 -10.80 6.81 -11.08
N VAL A 240 -12.11 6.92 -10.70
CA VAL A 240 -13.18 7.28 -11.64
C VAL A 240 -12.89 8.64 -12.28
N PHE A 241 -12.50 9.64 -11.47
CA PHE A 241 -12.12 10.96 -11.97
C PHE A 241 -11.00 10.87 -13.01
N LEU A 242 -9.91 10.15 -12.72
CA LEU A 242 -8.82 9.98 -13.69
C LEU A 242 -9.27 9.22 -14.95
N ALA A 243 -10.13 8.22 -14.82
CA ALA A 243 -10.67 7.51 -15.97
C ALA A 243 -11.47 8.44 -16.90
N THR A 244 -12.24 9.39 -16.34
CA THR A 244 -12.94 10.42 -17.15
C THR A 244 -11.97 11.38 -17.80
N GLU A 245 -10.89 11.79 -17.13
CA GLU A 245 -9.83 12.64 -17.68
C GLU A 245 -9.11 11.97 -18.88
N ILE A 246 -8.91 10.63 -18.84
CA ILE A 246 -8.36 9.88 -20.00
C ILE A 246 -9.29 10.03 -21.22
N VAL A 247 -10.61 9.89 -21.01
CA VAL A 247 -11.61 10.02 -22.09
C VAL A 247 -11.64 11.46 -22.61
N HIS A 248 -11.65 12.47 -21.72
CA HIS A 248 -11.61 13.89 -22.09
C HIS A 248 -10.38 14.22 -22.94
N LYS A 249 -9.19 13.80 -22.50
CA LYS A 249 -7.95 13.98 -23.26
C LYS A 249 -8.04 13.34 -24.64
N ARG A 250 -8.61 12.16 -24.75
CA ARG A 250 -8.76 11.45 -26.02
C ARG A 250 -9.70 12.16 -26.99
N ASN A 251 -10.72 12.84 -26.47
CA ASN A 251 -11.66 13.65 -27.26
C ASN A 251 -11.09 15.05 -27.62
N GLY A 252 -9.83 15.32 -27.29
CA GLY A 252 -9.14 16.56 -27.64
C GLY A 252 -9.34 17.70 -26.63
N HIS A 253 -9.93 17.43 -25.47
CA HIS A 253 -10.07 18.38 -24.38
C HIS A 253 -8.90 18.28 -23.40
N VAL A 254 -8.34 19.41 -23.00
CA VAL A 254 -7.29 19.47 -21.98
C VAL A 254 -7.94 19.41 -20.61
N GLY A 255 -7.72 18.32 -19.88
CA GLY A 255 -8.23 18.14 -18.54
C GLY A 255 -7.34 18.76 -17.45
N LEU A 256 -7.85 18.76 -16.21
CA LEU A 256 -7.12 19.29 -15.04
C LEU A 256 -5.86 18.49 -14.76
N THR A 257 -5.93 17.15 -14.86
CA THR A 257 -4.80 16.27 -14.61
C THR A 257 -3.70 16.41 -15.66
N GLU A 258 -4.06 16.70 -16.92
CA GLU A 258 -3.07 16.98 -17.97
C GLU A 258 -2.35 18.31 -17.73
N ARG A 259 -3.08 19.32 -17.23
CA ARG A 259 -2.54 20.65 -16.98
C ARG A 259 -1.71 20.75 -15.70
N TYR A 260 -2.17 20.09 -14.64
CA TYR A 260 -1.55 20.15 -13.31
C TYR A 260 -1.42 18.76 -12.68
N PRO A 261 -0.64 17.84 -13.28
CA PRO A 261 -0.61 16.43 -12.85
C PRO A 261 -0.12 16.26 -11.40
N TRP A 262 0.90 17.01 -10.99
CA TRP A 262 1.43 16.95 -9.64
C TRP A 262 0.42 17.41 -8.57
N MET A 263 -0.39 18.43 -8.89
CA MET A 263 -1.37 18.96 -7.94
C MET A 263 -2.51 17.95 -7.72
N ILE A 264 -3.02 17.37 -8.80
CA ILE A 264 -4.07 16.34 -8.73
C ILE A 264 -3.56 15.10 -7.98
N ALA A 265 -2.33 14.66 -8.29
CA ALA A 265 -1.71 13.54 -7.61
C ALA A 265 -1.48 13.83 -6.12
N PHE A 266 -1.08 15.06 -5.76
CA PHE A 266 -0.94 15.48 -4.36
C PHE A 266 -2.27 15.42 -3.61
N ILE A 267 -3.34 16.01 -4.16
CA ILE A 267 -4.66 16.03 -3.53
C ILE A 267 -5.15 14.59 -3.27
N PHE A 268 -5.07 13.72 -4.27
CA PHE A 268 -5.50 12.33 -4.09
C PHE A 268 -4.56 11.52 -3.20
N GLY A 269 -3.27 11.81 -3.21
CA GLY A 269 -2.30 11.21 -2.29
C GLY A 269 -2.65 11.46 -0.82
N LEU A 270 -3.21 12.64 -0.47
CA LEU A 270 -3.69 12.91 0.89
C LEU A 270 -4.79 11.93 1.32
N PHE A 271 -5.75 11.61 0.45
CA PHE A 271 -6.81 10.65 0.75
C PHE A 271 -6.29 9.22 0.83
N HIS A 272 -5.40 8.83 -0.07
CA HIS A 272 -4.81 7.48 -0.07
C HIS A 272 -4.00 7.21 1.20
N GLY A 273 -3.25 8.19 1.71
CA GLY A 273 -2.52 8.03 2.97
C GLY A 273 -3.43 7.86 4.19
N LEU A 274 -4.62 8.45 4.18
CA LEU A 274 -5.63 8.24 5.23
C LEU A 274 -6.23 6.82 5.18
N GLY A 275 -6.36 6.23 4.00
CA GLY A 275 -6.91 4.88 3.84
C GLY A 275 -6.06 3.79 4.50
N PHE A 276 -4.73 3.94 4.51
CA PHE A 276 -3.82 2.97 5.12
C PHE A 276 -3.52 3.25 6.60
N ALA A 277 -3.86 4.41 7.11
CA ALA A 277 -3.55 4.84 8.46
C ALA A 277 -4.14 3.93 9.55
N GLY A 278 -5.34 3.39 9.33
CA GLY A 278 -5.97 2.42 10.23
C GLY A 278 -5.13 1.15 10.38
N ALA A 279 -4.65 0.59 9.29
CA ALA A 279 -3.81 -0.61 9.30
C ALA A 279 -2.49 -0.37 10.04
N LEU A 280 -1.81 0.75 9.79
CA LEU A 280 -0.51 1.03 10.43
C LEU A 280 -0.63 1.38 11.91
N SER A 281 -1.70 2.08 12.34
CA SER A 281 -1.96 2.37 13.77
C SER A 281 -2.29 1.11 14.56
N GLU A 282 -2.94 0.13 13.94
CA GLU A 282 -3.24 -1.17 14.54
C GLU A 282 -1.99 -2.05 14.68
N ILE A 283 -0.98 -1.82 13.86
CA ILE A 283 0.31 -2.52 13.86
C ILE A 283 1.14 -2.20 15.11
N GLY A 284 0.96 -1.01 15.72
CA GLY A 284 1.61 -0.67 16.98
C GLY A 284 3.11 -0.42 16.84
N VAL A 285 3.52 0.39 15.86
CA VAL A 285 4.93 0.81 15.70
C VAL A 285 5.40 1.54 16.96
N PRO A 286 6.54 1.17 17.57
CA PRO A 286 7.11 1.92 18.68
C PRO A 286 7.30 3.39 18.33
N GLN A 287 6.85 4.30 19.20
CA GLN A 287 6.77 5.73 18.86
C GLN A 287 8.10 6.34 18.39
N HIS A 288 9.24 5.88 18.93
CA HIS A 288 10.56 6.39 18.53
C HIS A 288 11.05 5.85 17.17
N GLU A 289 10.48 4.75 16.66
CA GLU A 289 10.79 4.18 15.35
C GLU A 289 9.85 4.66 14.25
N VAL A 290 8.72 5.28 14.62
CA VAL A 290 7.71 5.80 13.68
C VAL A 290 8.34 6.68 12.59
N PRO A 291 9.25 7.64 12.88
CA PRO A 291 9.81 8.48 11.81
C PRO A 291 10.60 7.68 10.77
N LEU A 292 11.45 6.71 11.23
CA LEU A 292 12.24 5.87 10.34
C LEU A 292 11.33 4.92 9.54
N ALA A 293 10.38 4.28 10.22
CA ALA A 293 9.42 3.35 9.62
C ALA A 293 8.58 4.04 8.54
N LEU A 294 7.99 5.21 8.85
CA LEU A 294 7.20 5.97 7.89
C LEU A 294 8.03 6.46 6.70
N PHE A 295 9.24 6.96 6.95
CA PHE A 295 10.12 7.41 5.88
C PHE A 295 10.46 6.26 4.92
N THR A 296 10.94 5.14 5.47
CA THR A 296 11.37 3.99 4.64
C THR A 296 10.17 3.30 3.98
N PHE A 297 9.00 3.24 4.63
CA PHE A 297 7.76 2.78 4.02
C PHE A 297 7.41 3.62 2.78
N ASN A 298 7.43 4.95 2.88
CA ASN A 298 7.09 5.82 1.76
C ASN A 298 8.14 5.79 0.63
N VAL A 299 9.43 5.58 0.95
CA VAL A 299 10.45 5.26 -0.06
C VAL A 299 10.11 3.96 -0.77
N GLY A 300 9.60 2.96 -0.03
CA GLY A 300 9.08 1.72 -0.60
C GLY A 300 7.89 1.94 -1.53
N VAL A 301 6.92 2.75 -1.10
CA VAL A 301 5.76 3.17 -1.91
C VAL A 301 6.21 3.75 -3.24
N GLU A 302 7.10 4.74 -3.23
CA GLU A 302 7.62 5.37 -4.45
C GLU A 302 8.39 4.38 -5.33
N THR A 303 9.19 3.51 -4.72
CA THR A 303 9.89 2.42 -5.42
C THR A 303 8.91 1.49 -6.12
N GLY A 304 7.83 1.07 -5.44
CA GLY A 304 6.79 0.21 -5.99
C GLY A 304 6.08 0.85 -7.18
N GLN A 305 5.73 2.13 -7.08
CA GLN A 305 5.11 2.90 -8.17
C GLN A 305 6.03 3.00 -9.40
N LEU A 306 7.31 3.33 -9.19
CA LEU A 306 8.29 3.42 -10.28
C LEU A 306 8.56 2.06 -10.93
N LEU A 307 8.61 0.99 -10.12
CA LEU A 307 8.74 -0.38 -10.63
C LEU A 307 7.54 -0.76 -11.50
N PHE A 308 6.33 -0.48 -11.05
CA PHE A 308 5.12 -0.72 -11.83
C PHE A 308 5.13 0.05 -13.16
N ILE A 309 5.47 1.35 -13.15
CA ILE A 309 5.61 2.17 -14.36
C ILE A 309 6.64 1.54 -15.32
N ALA A 310 7.79 1.13 -14.80
CA ALA A 310 8.86 0.51 -15.61
C ALA A 310 8.38 -0.78 -16.27
N VAL A 311 7.65 -1.64 -15.53
CA VAL A 311 7.07 -2.88 -16.05
C VAL A 311 6.04 -2.58 -17.15
N VAL A 312 5.12 -1.65 -16.91
CA VAL A 312 4.08 -1.28 -17.89
C VAL A 312 4.70 -0.71 -19.17
N LEU A 313 5.68 0.18 -19.04
CA LEU A 313 6.37 0.76 -20.20
C LEU A 313 7.20 -0.28 -20.97
N SER A 314 7.85 -1.18 -20.27
CA SER A 314 8.63 -2.29 -20.88
C SER A 314 7.72 -3.23 -21.65
N LEU A 315 6.59 -3.61 -21.05
CA LEU A 315 5.57 -4.44 -21.70
C LEU A 315 4.99 -3.73 -22.93
N ALA A 316 4.67 -2.45 -22.82
CA ALA A 316 4.20 -1.65 -23.95
C ALA A 316 5.23 -1.57 -25.08
N ALA A 317 6.51 -1.45 -24.77
CA ALA A 317 7.60 -1.42 -25.75
C ALA A 317 7.77 -2.79 -26.44
N LEU A 318 7.63 -3.88 -25.68
CA LEU A 318 7.69 -5.25 -26.21
C LEU A 318 6.53 -5.51 -27.18
N LEU A 319 5.31 -5.17 -26.77
CA LEU A 319 4.10 -5.40 -27.59
C LEU A 319 4.07 -4.54 -28.86
N LYS A 320 4.75 -3.40 -28.89
CA LYS A 320 4.95 -2.62 -30.13
C LYS A 320 5.70 -3.40 -31.21
N ARG A 321 6.53 -4.37 -30.85
CA ARG A 321 7.29 -5.20 -31.79
C ARG A 321 6.44 -6.29 -32.45
N LEU A 322 5.26 -6.58 -31.89
CA LEU A 322 4.35 -7.59 -32.43
C LEU A 322 3.43 -6.95 -33.49
N PRO A 323 3.15 -7.65 -34.61
CA PRO A 323 2.30 -7.15 -35.69
C PRO A 323 0.80 -7.24 -35.31
N LEU A 324 0.45 -6.75 -34.11
CA LEU A 324 -0.92 -6.79 -33.62
C LEU A 324 -1.68 -5.55 -34.08
N THR A 325 -2.83 -5.74 -34.71
CA THR A 325 -3.73 -4.65 -35.12
C THR A 325 -4.88 -4.55 -34.13
N ALA A 326 -4.97 -3.42 -33.42
CA ALA A 326 -6.10 -3.17 -32.55
C ALA A 326 -7.31 -2.64 -33.35
N PRO A 327 -8.53 -3.15 -33.09
CA PRO A 327 -9.75 -2.63 -33.72
C PRO A 327 -9.96 -1.14 -33.47
N GLN A 328 -10.70 -0.48 -34.40
CA GLN A 328 -11.12 0.91 -34.16
C GLN A 328 -11.99 0.99 -32.90
N GLY A 329 -11.63 1.88 -31.97
CA GLY A 329 -12.34 2.04 -30.69
C GLY A 329 -11.83 1.18 -29.53
N ALA A 330 -10.90 0.23 -29.74
CA ALA A 330 -10.30 -0.58 -28.68
C ALA A 330 -9.63 0.27 -27.57
N TRP A 331 -9.26 1.53 -27.86
CA TRP A 331 -8.77 2.46 -26.85
C TRP A 331 -9.76 2.76 -25.72
N ARG A 332 -11.06 2.54 -25.96
CA ARG A 332 -12.11 2.76 -24.95
C ARG A 332 -12.07 1.70 -23.86
N LEU A 333 -11.62 0.49 -24.16
CA LEU A 333 -11.60 -0.60 -23.20
C LEU A 333 -10.85 -0.22 -21.91
N LEU A 334 -9.67 0.40 -22.04
CA LEU A 334 -8.83 0.71 -20.89
C LEU A 334 -9.47 1.72 -19.91
N PRO A 335 -9.86 2.95 -20.31
CA PRO A 335 -10.46 3.89 -19.39
C PRO A 335 -11.84 3.44 -18.88
N TYR A 336 -12.65 2.73 -19.70
CA TYR A 336 -13.94 2.22 -19.25
C TYR A 336 -13.80 1.05 -18.28
N SER A 337 -12.78 0.18 -18.44
CA SER A 337 -12.50 -0.88 -17.46
C SER A 337 -12.01 -0.29 -16.14
N ILE A 338 -11.04 0.65 -16.18
CA ILE A 338 -10.54 1.35 -14.99
C ILE A 338 -11.71 2.06 -14.27
N GLY A 339 -12.47 2.87 -15.02
CA GLY A 339 -13.59 3.64 -14.47
C GLY A 339 -14.73 2.75 -13.97
N GLY A 340 -15.04 1.65 -14.66
CA GLY A 340 -16.09 0.71 -14.26
C GLY A 340 -15.79 -0.03 -12.97
N VAL A 341 -14.56 -0.54 -12.82
CA VAL A 341 -14.09 -1.19 -11.58
C VAL A 341 -14.11 -0.18 -10.42
N ALA A 342 -13.57 1.01 -10.63
CA ALA A 342 -13.53 2.04 -9.59
C ALA A 342 -14.93 2.56 -9.22
N ALA A 343 -15.84 2.69 -10.19
CA ALA A 343 -17.24 3.07 -9.92
C ALA A 343 -17.97 1.99 -9.10
N PHE A 344 -17.75 0.73 -9.42
CA PHE A 344 -18.28 -0.39 -8.63
C PHE A 344 -17.79 -0.29 -7.17
N TRP A 345 -16.48 -0.13 -6.95
CA TRP A 345 -15.94 0.03 -5.60
C TRP A 345 -16.49 1.26 -4.88
N THR A 346 -16.61 2.39 -5.59
CA THR A 346 -17.21 3.61 -5.00
C THR A 346 -18.63 3.33 -4.50
N ILE A 347 -19.47 2.67 -5.30
CA ILE A 347 -20.85 2.33 -4.95
C ILE A 347 -20.88 1.34 -3.79
N ASP A 348 -20.05 0.31 -3.81
CA ASP A 348 -19.95 -0.72 -2.77
C ASP A 348 -19.54 -0.09 -1.42
N GLN A 349 -18.52 0.75 -1.40
CA GLN A 349 -18.09 1.43 -0.19
C GLN A 349 -19.16 2.40 0.32
N VAL A 350 -19.78 3.20 -0.56
CA VAL A 350 -20.87 4.11 -0.17
C VAL A 350 -22.06 3.34 0.39
N ALA A 351 -22.46 2.24 -0.24
CA ALA A 351 -23.56 1.39 0.25
C ALA A 351 -23.26 0.79 1.63
N SER A 352 -21.99 0.54 1.94
CA SER A 352 -21.57 -0.09 3.20
C SER A 352 -21.71 0.81 4.45
N PHE A 353 -21.78 2.13 4.29
CA PHE A 353 -21.92 3.07 5.41
C PHE A 353 -23.18 3.95 5.34
N LEU A 354 -23.90 3.94 4.22
CA LEU A 354 -25.22 4.56 4.16
C LEU A 354 -26.26 3.52 4.58
N PRO A 355 -27.08 3.79 5.61
CA PRO A 355 -28.22 2.94 5.91
C PRO A 355 -29.21 3.06 4.75
N LEU A 356 -29.26 2.05 3.89
CA LEU A 356 -30.34 1.93 2.92
C LEU A 356 -31.63 1.74 3.74
N PRO A 357 -32.67 2.53 3.52
CA PRO A 357 -33.96 2.27 4.14
C PRO A 357 -34.46 0.89 3.64
N VAL A 358 -34.61 -0.04 4.59
CA VAL A 358 -35.24 -1.35 4.38
C VAL A 358 -36.72 -1.15 4.21
#